data_35b8dc38be5f14183f006211981ab457
#
_entry.id   35b8dc38be5f14183f006211981ab457
#
_cell.length_a   1.000
_cell.length_b   1.000
_cell.length_c   1.000
_cell.angle_alpha   90.00
_cell.angle_beta   90.00
_cell.angle_gamma   90.00
#
_symmetry.space_group_name_H-M   'P 1'
#
loop_
_entity.id
_entity.type
_entity.pdbx_description
1 polymer ?
#
loop_
_entity_poly.entity_id
_entity_poly.type
_entity_poly.pdbx_seq_one_letter_code
_entity_poly.pdbx_strand_id
1 'polypeptide(L)'
;SGSEIDKEHANANILMGRVLKYLSDRMELAVVSLAGGLKDNAIPRECEAEIVIPEEKKAELSDYITELEKIFKKEYAVSDPAVCIEIKENGTGEYDVLSYSSMTKVIFYLRNVPNGVQHMSMVMPGLVETSLNTGIMKLTTDGLELTASVRSSVSTRKEELKDKLEYLAEFLGGEISVSGDYPAWEYRAKSDIREGISAVYEELFHEEPVFEAIHA
;
A
#
# COMPACT_ATOMS: atom_id res chain seq x y z
N SER A 1 -4.25 3.75 10.18
CA SER A 1 -3.05 3.44 10.96
C SER A 1 -2.44 2.13 10.45
N GLY A 2 -1.10 2.02 10.46
CA GLY A 2 -0.43 0.76 10.09
C GLY A 2 -0.79 -0.42 11.01
N SER A 3 -1.29 -0.14 12.22
CA SER A 3 -1.83 -1.15 13.14
C SER A 3 -3.17 -1.74 12.69
N GLU A 4 -3.79 -1.21 11.64
CA GLU A 4 -5.07 -1.65 11.09
C GLU A 4 -4.91 -2.30 9.70
N ILE A 5 -3.70 -2.76 9.39
CA ILE A 5 -3.39 -3.37 8.09
C ILE A 5 -4.23 -4.62 7.82
N ASP A 6 -4.68 -5.30 8.89
CA ASP A 6 -5.56 -6.46 8.88
C ASP A 6 -7.04 -6.14 8.61
N LYS A 7 -7.42 -4.85 8.63
CA LYS A 7 -8.80 -4.42 8.38
C LYS A 7 -9.14 -4.25 6.90
N GLU A 8 -8.21 -4.58 6.03
CA GLU A 8 -8.38 -4.50 4.57
C GLU A 8 -8.84 -3.13 4.07
N HIS A 9 -8.35 -2.05 4.73
CA HIS A 9 -8.62 -0.70 4.27
C HIS A 9 -8.10 -0.45 2.86
N ALA A 10 -8.85 0.31 2.10
CA ALA A 10 -8.49 0.74 0.76
C ALA A 10 -7.18 1.57 0.79
N ASN A 11 -6.18 1.13 0.05
CA ASN A 11 -4.96 1.89 -0.18
C ASN A 11 -5.14 2.68 -1.48
N ALA A 12 -5.24 4.00 -1.39
CA ALA A 12 -5.53 4.87 -2.53
C ALA A 12 -4.45 4.78 -3.64
N ASN A 13 -3.17 4.56 -3.28
CA ASN A 13 -2.10 4.38 -4.27
C ASN A 13 -2.31 3.10 -5.10
N ILE A 14 -2.69 2.02 -4.46
CA ILE A 14 -2.98 0.74 -5.12
C ILE A 14 -4.25 0.83 -5.97
N LEU A 15 -5.28 1.51 -5.45
CA LEU A 15 -6.51 1.73 -6.23
C LEU A 15 -6.26 2.61 -7.45
N MET A 16 -5.39 3.62 -7.35
CA MET A 16 -5.00 4.43 -8.50
C MET A 16 -4.32 3.58 -9.59
N GLY A 17 -3.48 2.62 -9.21
CA GLY A 17 -2.93 1.64 -10.15
C GLY A 17 -4.01 0.84 -10.89
N ARG A 18 -5.11 0.49 -10.21
CA ARG A 18 -6.29 -0.15 -10.85
C ARG A 18 -7.01 0.80 -11.79
N VAL A 19 -7.21 2.05 -11.38
CA VAL A 19 -7.86 3.07 -12.22
C VAL A 19 -7.07 3.27 -13.50
N LEU A 20 -5.78 3.54 -13.41
CA LEU A 20 -4.92 3.77 -14.57
C LEU A 20 -4.88 2.55 -15.52
N LYS A 21 -4.77 1.34 -14.97
CA LYS A 21 -4.82 0.11 -15.77
C LYS A 21 -6.17 -0.06 -16.46
N TYR A 22 -7.26 0.13 -15.75
CA TYR A 22 -8.60 -0.02 -16.30
C TYR A 22 -8.86 0.97 -17.45
N LEU A 23 -8.44 2.23 -17.29
CA LEU A 23 -8.57 3.25 -18.30
C LEU A 23 -7.66 2.98 -19.50
N SER A 24 -6.38 2.65 -19.27
CA SER A 24 -5.41 2.39 -20.35
C SER A 24 -5.76 1.20 -21.25
N ASP A 25 -6.59 0.27 -20.78
CA ASP A 25 -7.09 -0.85 -21.59
C ASP A 25 -8.28 -0.45 -22.48
N ARG A 26 -8.90 0.71 -22.24
CA ARG A 26 -10.18 1.10 -22.85
C ARG A 26 -10.11 2.39 -23.65
N MET A 27 -9.14 3.23 -23.33
CA MET A 27 -9.01 4.52 -23.99
C MET A 27 -7.56 4.97 -24.08
N GLU A 28 -7.27 5.83 -25.02
CA GLU A 28 -5.99 6.53 -25.09
C GLU A 28 -5.90 7.54 -23.95
N LEU A 29 -4.79 7.47 -23.22
CA LEU A 29 -4.46 8.42 -22.15
C LEU A 29 -2.95 8.55 -21.97
N ALA A 30 -2.52 9.66 -21.40
CA ALA A 30 -1.15 9.86 -20.94
C ALA A 30 -1.15 10.43 -19.51
N VAL A 31 -0.17 10.06 -18.69
CA VAL A 31 -0.04 10.51 -17.29
C VAL A 31 0.89 11.71 -17.24
N VAL A 32 0.43 12.81 -16.63
CA VAL A 32 1.17 14.04 -16.35
C VAL A 32 1.79 13.97 -14.97
N SER A 33 0.98 13.70 -13.95
CA SER A 33 1.41 13.64 -12.56
C SER A 33 0.73 12.50 -11.81
N LEU A 34 1.37 12.08 -10.73
CA LEU A 34 0.87 11.04 -9.86
C LEU A 34 1.43 11.25 -8.46
N ALA A 35 0.57 11.39 -7.46
CA ALA A 35 0.98 11.55 -6.07
C ALA A 35 -0.06 11.00 -5.12
N GLY A 36 0.38 10.36 -4.02
CA GLY A 36 -0.52 9.90 -2.98
C GLY A 36 0.19 9.50 -1.71
N GLY A 37 -0.55 9.59 -0.60
CA GLY A 37 -0.04 9.28 0.72
C GLY A 37 0.84 10.37 1.35
N LEU A 38 0.86 10.41 2.68
CA LEU A 38 1.60 11.41 3.46
C LEU A 38 2.65 10.82 4.39
N LYS A 39 2.52 9.53 4.71
CA LYS A 39 3.41 8.80 5.62
C LYS A 39 3.62 7.38 5.13
N ASP A 40 4.81 6.87 5.28
CA ASP A 40 5.21 5.51 4.92
C ASP A 40 4.43 4.42 5.69
N ASN A 41 4.15 4.68 6.97
CA ASN A 41 3.49 3.77 7.90
C ASN A 41 1.97 4.01 8.06
N ALA A 42 1.36 4.81 7.20
CA ALA A 42 -0.08 5.03 7.17
C ALA A 42 -0.67 4.59 5.83
N ILE A 43 -1.80 3.90 5.85
CA ILE A 43 -2.52 3.53 4.63
C ILE A 43 -2.98 4.82 3.94
N PRO A 44 -2.59 5.08 2.69
CA PRO A 44 -2.98 6.26 1.93
C PRO A 44 -4.50 6.36 1.78
N ARG A 45 -5.06 7.50 2.16
CA ARG A 45 -6.49 7.78 2.02
C ARG A 45 -6.83 8.46 0.70
N GLU A 46 -5.83 9.13 0.11
CA GLU A 46 -5.97 9.92 -1.10
C GLU A 46 -4.81 9.64 -2.06
N CYS A 47 -5.11 9.64 -3.33
CA CYS A 47 -4.15 9.60 -4.42
C CYS A 47 -4.71 10.39 -5.59
N GLU A 48 -3.89 11.28 -6.17
CA GLU A 48 -4.24 12.10 -7.32
C GLU A 48 -3.40 11.69 -8.53
N ALA A 49 -4.03 11.62 -9.68
CA ALA A 49 -3.37 11.49 -10.99
C ALA A 49 -3.90 12.54 -11.93
N GLU A 50 -3.02 13.29 -12.57
CA GLU A 50 -3.38 14.14 -13.69
C GLU A 50 -3.12 13.36 -14.98
N ILE A 51 -4.14 13.28 -15.83
CA ILE A 51 -4.08 12.57 -17.10
C ILE A 51 -4.53 13.46 -18.24
N VAL A 52 -3.95 13.23 -19.42
CA VAL A 52 -4.42 13.83 -20.68
C VAL A 52 -5.16 12.76 -21.47
N ILE A 53 -6.31 13.13 -21.99
CA ILE A 53 -7.16 12.30 -22.86
C ILE A 53 -7.62 13.12 -24.07
N PRO A 54 -8.02 12.49 -25.19
CA PRO A 54 -8.72 13.18 -26.25
C PRO A 54 -10.04 13.80 -25.76
N GLU A 55 -10.35 15.03 -26.20
CA GLU A 55 -11.52 15.76 -25.69
C GLU A 55 -12.84 15.02 -25.94
N GLU A 56 -12.97 14.36 -27.07
CA GLU A 56 -14.14 13.55 -27.44
C GLU A 56 -14.34 12.33 -26.53
N LYS A 57 -13.35 11.98 -25.72
CA LYS A 57 -13.39 10.83 -24.78
C LYS A 57 -13.84 11.18 -23.36
N LYS A 58 -14.16 12.45 -23.07
CA LYS A 58 -14.59 12.89 -21.74
C LYS A 58 -15.83 12.15 -21.22
N ALA A 59 -16.83 11.93 -22.07
CA ALA A 59 -18.04 11.20 -21.67
C ALA A 59 -17.73 9.73 -21.31
N GLU A 60 -16.92 9.07 -22.13
CA GLU A 60 -16.49 7.69 -21.89
C GLU A 60 -15.66 7.59 -20.58
N LEU A 61 -14.77 8.56 -20.32
CA LEU A 61 -14.03 8.61 -19.05
C LEU A 61 -14.99 8.66 -17.84
N SER A 62 -16.00 9.54 -17.90
CA SER A 62 -16.98 9.67 -16.83
C SER A 62 -17.74 8.36 -16.57
N ASP A 63 -18.12 7.67 -17.63
CA ASP A 63 -18.80 6.37 -17.54
C ASP A 63 -17.89 5.30 -16.91
N TYR A 64 -16.64 5.21 -17.34
CA TYR A 64 -15.66 4.27 -16.78
C TYR A 64 -15.35 4.55 -15.32
N ILE A 65 -15.21 5.80 -14.93
CA ILE A 65 -14.99 6.18 -13.53
C ILE A 65 -16.21 5.83 -12.68
N THR A 66 -17.43 6.10 -13.18
CA THR A 66 -18.67 5.73 -12.49
C THR A 66 -18.77 4.21 -12.29
N GLU A 67 -18.37 3.42 -13.28
CA GLU A 67 -18.36 1.96 -13.17
C GLU A 67 -17.33 1.48 -12.12
N LEU A 68 -16.10 2.00 -12.18
CA LEU A 68 -15.05 1.68 -11.21
C LEU A 68 -15.43 2.06 -9.78
N GLU A 69 -16.01 3.24 -9.58
CA GLU A 69 -16.46 3.66 -8.26
C GLU A 69 -17.50 2.71 -7.68
N LYS A 70 -18.44 2.23 -8.48
CA LYS A 70 -19.41 1.21 -8.05
C LYS A 70 -18.74 -0.09 -7.64
N ILE A 71 -17.70 -0.51 -8.37
CA ILE A 71 -16.91 -1.69 -8.04
C ILE A 71 -16.20 -1.49 -6.69
N PHE A 72 -15.51 -0.36 -6.51
CA PHE A 72 -14.79 -0.06 -5.27
C PHE A 72 -15.74 0.06 -4.07
N LYS A 73 -16.86 0.73 -4.21
CA LYS A 73 -17.90 0.81 -3.15
C LYS A 73 -18.43 -0.54 -2.75
N LYS A 74 -18.52 -1.49 -3.67
CA LYS A 74 -18.93 -2.86 -3.36
C LYS A 74 -17.82 -3.65 -2.65
N GLU A 75 -16.58 -3.54 -3.13
CA GLU A 75 -15.44 -4.26 -2.57
C GLU A 75 -15.10 -3.78 -1.15
N TYR A 76 -15.19 -2.47 -0.92
CA TYR A 76 -14.84 -1.82 0.34
C TYR A 76 -16.06 -1.41 1.19
N ALA A 77 -17.22 -2.03 0.96
CA ALA A 77 -18.46 -1.66 1.62
C ALA A 77 -18.41 -1.71 3.17
N VAL A 78 -17.52 -2.54 3.72
CA VAL A 78 -17.37 -2.72 5.17
C VAL A 78 -16.23 -1.86 5.72
N SER A 79 -15.06 -1.87 5.07
CA SER A 79 -13.86 -1.19 5.56
C SER A 79 -13.84 0.30 5.24
N ASP A 80 -14.29 0.69 4.03
CA ASP A 80 -14.26 2.07 3.56
C ASP A 80 -15.51 2.41 2.71
N PRO A 81 -16.70 2.47 3.32
CA PRO A 81 -17.95 2.70 2.59
C PRO A 81 -18.02 4.07 1.87
N ALA A 82 -17.14 5.01 2.26
CA ALA A 82 -17.05 6.34 1.67
C ALA A 82 -16.05 6.43 0.51
N VAL A 83 -15.50 5.30 0.04
CA VAL A 83 -14.57 5.32 -1.10
C VAL A 83 -15.22 5.96 -2.32
N CYS A 84 -14.53 6.91 -2.96
CA CYS A 84 -15.02 7.64 -4.12
C CYS A 84 -13.90 7.93 -5.11
N ILE A 85 -14.27 8.22 -6.35
CA ILE A 85 -13.35 8.69 -7.40
C ILE A 85 -13.93 10.00 -7.94
N GLU A 86 -13.16 11.06 -7.82
CA GLU A 86 -13.54 12.38 -8.31
C GLU A 86 -12.79 12.72 -9.60
N ILE A 87 -13.48 13.34 -10.55
CA ILE A 87 -12.88 13.91 -11.75
C ILE A 87 -12.87 15.43 -11.60
N LYS A 88 -11.68 16.04 -11.79
CA LYS A 88 -11.51 17.48 -11.89
C LYS A 88 -11.01 17.79 -13.31
N GLU A 89 -11.61 18.77 -13.95
CA GLU A 89 -11.23 19.20 -15.27
C GLU A 89 -10.28 20.41 -15.19
N ASN A 90 -9.05 20.25 -15.71
CA ASN A 90 -8.03 21.32 -15.70
C ASN A 90 -7.97 22.12 -17.02
N GLY A 91 -8.83 21.77 -18.00
CA GLY A 91 -8.87 22.43 -19.32
C GLY A 91 -7.92 21.80 -20.35
N THR A 92 -7.75 22.50 -21.46
CA THR A 92 -6.89 22.06 -22.58
C THR A 92 -5.56 22.82 -22.54
N GLY A 93 -4.45 22.15 -22.90
CA GLY A 93 -3.12 22.76 -22.90
C GLY A 93 -2.05 21.84 -23.44
N GLU A 94 -0.81 22.28 -23.37
CA GLU A 94 0.37 21.47 -23.62
C GLU A 94 0.88 20.95 -22.26
N TYR A 95 1.07 19.65 -22.18
CA TYR A 95 1.50 18.96 -20.94
C TYR A 95 2.70 18.07 -21.21
N ASP A 96 3.65 18.11 -20.30
CA ASP A 96 4.71 17.09 -20.24
C ASP A 96 4.10 15.79 -19.69
N VAL A 97 4.16 14.73 -20.48
CA VAL A 97 3.55 13.45 -20.12
C VAL A 97 4.59 12.32 -20.09
N LEU A 98 4.31 11.30 -19.31
CA LEU A 98 5.10 10.07 -19.39
C LEU A 98 5.04 9.48 -20.81
N SER A 99 6.18 8.96 -21.26
CA SER A 99 6.19 8.11 -22.45
C SER A 99 5.27 6.89 -22.23
N TYR A 100 4.73 6.33 -23.31
CA TYR A 100 3.92 5.12 -23.23
C TYR A 100 4.64 3.98 -22.49
N SER A 101 5.94 3.79 -22.74
CA SER A 101 6.74 2.77 -22.06
C SER A 101 6.87 3.04 -20.57
N SER A 102 7.12 4.31 -20.17
CA SER A 102 7.22 4.68 -18.73
C SER A 102 5.88 4.52 -18.02
N MET A 103 4.80 4.98 -18.64
CA MET A 103 3.43 4.80 -18.12
C MET A 103 3.10 3.32 -17.91
N THR A 104 3.42 2.48 -18.88
CA THR A 104 3.19 1.03 -18.78
C THR A 104 3.96 0.41 -17.61
N LYS A 105 5.23 0.82 -17.40
CA LYS A 105 6.03 0.37 -16.25
C LYS A 105 5.44 0.83 -14.91
N VAL A 106 5.01 2.07 -14.82
CA VAL A 106 4.34 2.62 -13.62
C VAL A 106 3.08 1.82 -13.29
N ILE A 107 2.22 1.62 -14.28
CA ILE A 107 0.99 0.83 -14.11
C ILE A 107 1.33 -0.61 -13.71
N PHE A 108 2.29 -1.23 -14.38
CA PHE A 108 2.73 -2.59 -14.05
C PHE A 108 3.21 -2.69 -12.60
N TYR A 109 4.06 -1.76 -12.15
CA TYR A 109 4.54 -1.72 -10.77
C TYR A 109 3.38 -1.62 -9.78
N LEU A 110 2.51 -0.64 -9.93
CA LEU A 110 1.37 -0.44 -9.04
C LEU A 110 0.37 -1.61 -9.01
N ARG A 111 0.31 -2.40 -10.09
CA ARG A 111 -0.55 -3.58 -10.17
C ARG A 111 0.07 -4.84 -9.57
N ASN A 112 1.39 -4.87 -9.37
CA ASN A 112 2.12 -6.06 -8.95
C ASN A 112 2.91 -5.87 -7.65
N VAL A 113 3.11 -4.64 -7.18
CA VAL A 113 3.76 -4.39 -5.89
C VAL A 113 2.95 -5.06 -4.77
N PRO A 114 3.58 -5.84 -3.88
CA PRO A 114 2.92 -6.37 -2.70
C PRO A 114 2.32 -5.25 -1.86
N ASN A 115 1.15 -5.47 -1.27
CA ASN A 115 0.54 -4.53 -0.34
C ASN A 115 -0.40 -5.25 0.63
N GLY A 116 -0.55 -4.73 1.85
CA GLY A 116 -1.40 -5.32 2.88
C GLY A 116 -0.73 -6.48 3.62
N VAL A 117 -1.54 -7.33 4.22
CA VAL A 117 -1.08 -8.53 4.93
C VAL A 117 -0.50 -9.53 3.94
N GLN A 118 0.74 -9.97 4.21
CA GLN A 118 1.42 -11.00 3.44
C GLN A 118 1.33 -12.36 4.13
N HIS A 119 1.48 -12.36 5.46
CA HIS A 119 1.35 -13.57 6.28
C HIS A 119 0.67 -13.25 7.60
N MET A 120 -0.20 -14.15 8.03
CA MET A 120 -0.73 -14.19 9.39
C MET A 120 0.12 -15.12 10.25
N SER A 121 0.26 -14.83 11.54
CA SER A 121 0.98 -15.68 12.46
C SER A 121 0.31 -17.05 12.57
N MET A 122 1.09 -18.11 12.39
CA MET A 122 0.62 -19.48 12.59
C MET A 122 0.59 -19.88 14.07
N VAL A 123 1.29 -19.12 14.93
CA VAL A 123 1.41 -19.41 16.35
C VAL A 123 0.40 -18.62 17.18
N MET A 124 0.06 -17.42 16.72
CA MET A 124 -0.86 -16.51 17.40
C MET A 124 -2.02 -16.14 16.47
N PRO A 125 -3.16 -16.85 16.54
CA PRO A 125 -4.32 -16.58 15.70
C PRO A 125 -4.78 -15.12 15.81
N GLY A 126 -5.03 -14.50 14.65
CA GLY A 126 -5.47 -13.10 14.55
C GLY A 126 -4.33 -12.06 14.54
N LEU A 127 -3.08 -12.47 14.79
CA LEU A 127 -1.93 -11.56 14.70
C LEU A 127 -1.36 -11.56 13.28
N VAL A 128 -1.12 -10.36 12.74
CA VAL A 128 -0.35 -10.20 11.49
C VAL A 128 1.12 -10.49 11.76
N GLU A 129 1.72 -11.38 10.98
CA GLU A 129 3.14 -11.71 11.05
C GLU A 129 3.96 -10.80 10.13
N THR A 130 3.53 -10.69 8.87
CA THR A 130 4.25 -9.96 7.83
C THR A 130 3.28 -9.11 7.02
N SER A 131 3.61 -7.84 6.86
CA SER A 131 2.83 -6.91 6.05
C SER A 131 3.70 -5.91 5.30
N LEU A 132 3.13 -5.30 4.28
CA LEU A 132 3.69 -4.18 3.55
C LEU A 132 2.62 -3.12 3.32
N ASN A 133 2.96 -1.87 3.55
CA ASN A 133 2.14 -0.72 3.20
C ASN A 133 2.84 0.14 2.14
N THR A 134 2.20 0.30 0.98
CA THR A 134 2.61 1.27 -0.04
C THR A 134 2.15 2.66 0.38
N GLY A 135 3.01 3.36 1.14
CA GLY A 135 2.64 4.55 1.91
C GLY A 135 2.68 5.85 1.11
N ILE A 136 3.83 6.21 0.53
CA ILE A 136 3.99 7.46 -0.22
C ILE A 136 4.31 7.13 -1.66
N MET A 137 3.70 7.85 -2.58
CA MET A 137 3.96 7.74 -4.00
C MET A 137 4.04 9.13 -4.62
N LYS A 138 5.04 9.36 -5.48
CA LYS A 138 5.20 10.61 -6.20
C LYS A 138 5.89 10.37 -7.53
N LEU A 139 5.30 10.87 -8.59
CA LEU A 139 5.96 10.97 -9.90
C LEU A 139 6.82 12.23 -9.93
N THR A 140 8.10 12.07 -10.26
CA THR A 140 9.08 13.13 -10.42
C THR A 140 9.62 13.14 -11.85
N THR A 141 10.49 14.10 -12.18
CA THR A 141 11.18 14.14 -13.48
C THR A 141 12.07 12.92 -13.73
N ASP A 142 12.59 12.32 -12.66
CA ASP A 142 13.52 11.19 -12.73
C ASP A 142 12.80 9.82 -12.75
N GLY A 143 11.54 9.79 -12.34
CA GLY A 143 10.73 8.57 -12.31
C GLY A 143 9.67 8.53 -11.22
N LEU A 144 9.12 7.35 -10.99
CA LEU A 144 8.19 7.10 -9.89
C LEU A 144 8.98 6.78 -8.61
N GLU A 145 8.85 7.63 -7.62
CA GLU A 145 9.32 7.38 -6.25
C GLU A 145 8.20 6.78 -5.42
N LEU A 146 8.50 5.69 -4.72
CA LEU A 146 7.53 5.01 -3.87
C LEU A 146 8.20 4.59 -2.55
N THR A 147 7.64 5.05 -1.43
CA THR A 147 8.08 4.64 -0.10
C THR A 147 7.10 3.64 0.49
N ALA A 148 7.60 2.48 0.86
CA ALA A 148 6.82 1.42 1.47
C ALA A 148 7.38 1.06 2.85
N SER A 149 6.48 0.73 3.78
CA SER A 149 6.84 0.22 5.12
C SER A 149 6.64 -1.28 5.14
N VAL A 150 7.72 -2.03 5.36
CA VAL A 150 7.72 -3.49 5.50
C VAL A 150 7.84 -3.84 6.97
N ARG A 151 6.98 -4.73 7.46
CA ARG A 151 7.01 -5.22 8.84
C ARG A 151 6.89 -6.73 8.87
N SER A 152 7.71 -7.37 9.69
CA SER A 152 7.62 -8.80 9.96
C SER A 152 8.22 -9.15 11.32
N SER A 153 7.57 -10.02 12.06
CA SER A 153 8.14 -10.65 13.25
C SER A 153 9.14 -11.77 12.91
N VAL A 154 9.23 -12.19 11.63
CA VAL A 154 10.11 -13.26 11.15
C VAL A 154 11.13 -12.69 10.17
N SER A 155 12.42 -12.74 10.53
CA SER A 155 13.50 -12.14 9.75
C SER A 155 13.56 -12.60 8.31
N THR A 156 13.44 -13.92 8.08
CA THR A 156 13.49 -14.48 6.71
C THR A 156 12.31 -14.05 5.84
N ARG A 157 11.13 -13.80 6.42
CA ARG A 157 9.98 -13.25 5.72
C ARG A 157 10.17 -11.78 5.33
N LYS A 158 10.81 -11.01 6.22
CA LYS A 158 11.18 -9.63 5.94
C LYS A 158 12.13 -9.55 4.76
N GLU A 159 13.18 -10.38 4.77
CA GLU A 159 14.16 -10.43 3.68
C GLU A 159 13.54 -10.90 2.35
N GLU A 160 12.68 -11.92 2.37
CA GLU A 160 11.94 -12.36 1.18
C GLU A 160 11.11 -11.23 0.55
N LEU A 161 10.42 -10.44 1.38
CA LEU A 161 9.58 -9.36 0.88
C LEU A 161 10.43 -8.20 0.32
N LYS A 162 11.56 -7.92 0.96
CA LYS A 162 12.56 -6.96 0.44
C LYS A 162 13.12 -7.41 -0.91
N ASP A 163 13.52 -8.68 -1.03
CA ASP A 163 14.03 -9.27 -2.27
C ASP A 163 13.01 -9.16 -3.42
N LYS A 164 11.74 -9.44 -3.15
CA LYS A 164 10.66 -9.25 -4.13
C LYS A 164 10.53 -7.80 -4.61
N LEU A 165 10.64 -6.84 -3.71
CA LEU A 165 10.58 -5.42 -4.07
C LEU A 165 11.79 -5.02 -4.92
N GLU A 166 12.98 -5.45 -4.53
CA GLU A 166 14.23 -5.21 -5.25
C GLU A 166 14.18 -5.78 -6.66
N TYR A 167 13.82 -7.06 -6.78
CA TYR A 167 13.69 -7.73 -8.08
C TYR A 167 12.65 -7.07 -8.99
N LEU A 168 11.51 -6.64 -8.44
CA LEU A 168 10.48 -5.93 -9.19
C LEU A 168 10.98 -4.56 -9.68
N ALA A 169 11.69 -3.81 -8.83
CA ALA A 169 12.25 -2.52 -9.19
C ALA A 169 13.33 -2.66 -10.27
N GLU A 170 14.29 -3.56 -10.09
CA GLU A 170 15.36 -3.85 -11.04
C GLU A 170 14.82 -4.27 -12.41
N PHE A 171 13.83 -5.16 -12.45
CA PHE A 171 13.20 -5.61 -13.70
C PHE A 171 12.61 -4.44 -14.49
N LEU A 172 12.12 -3.41 -13.83
CA LEU A 172 11.57 -2.19 -14.44
C LEU A 172 12.62 -1.12 -14.73
N GLY A 173 13.87 -1.35 -14.31
CA GLY A 173 14.99 -0.43 -14.49
C GLY A 173 15.07 0.63 -13.39
N GLY A 174 14.54 0.33 -12.22
CA GLY A 174 14.65 1.12 -11.00
C GLY A 174 15.59 0.52 -9.98
N GLU A 175 15.63 1.09 -8.80
CA GLU A 175 16.44 0.66 -7.66
C GLU A 175 15.64 0.82 -6.36
N ILE A 176 16.07 0.14 -5.31
CA ILE A 176 15.54 0.37 -3.97
C ILE A 176 16.64 0.82 -3.01
N SER A 177 16.24 1.59 -2.00
CA SER A 177 17.05 1.86 -0.82
C SER A 177 16.30 1.43 0.42
N VAL A 178 17.01 0.90 1.42
CA VAL A 178 16.44 0.46 2.68
C VAL A 178 16.92 1.38 3.79
N SER A 179 15.99 1.85 4.62
CA SER A 179 16.28 2.68 5.79
C SER A 179 15.46 2.20 7.00
N GLY A 180 15.92 2.52 8.20
CA GLY A 180 15.21 2.19 9.43
C GLY A 180 15.06 0.68 9.67
N ASP A 181 15.96 -0.14 9.12
CA ASP A 181 15.91 -1.58 9.33
C ASP A 181 16.30 -1.93 10.78
N TYR A 182 15.46 -2.77 11.40
CA TYR A 182 15.67 -3.29 12.75
C TYR A 182 15.38 -4.80 12.79
N PRO A 183 16.01 -5.53 13.74
CA PRO A 183 15.81 -6.98 13.87
C PRO A 183 14.34 -7.34 14.12
N ALA A 184 13.91 -8.44 13.53
CA ALA A 184 12.61 -9.02 13.82
C ALA A 184 12.57 -9.55 15.27
N TRP A 185 11.40 -9.43 15.89
CA TRP A 185 11.17 -9.98 17.24
C TRP A 185 10.21 -11.17 17.14
N GLU A 186 10.79 -12.35 16.99
CA GLU A 186 10.01 -13.58 16.92
C GLU A 186 9.38 -13.92 18.29
N TYR A 187 8.13 -14.35 18.25
CA TYR A 187 7.45 -14.79 19.47
C TYR A 187 8.13 -16.03 20.08
N ARG A 188 8.40 -15.97 21.37
CA ARG A 188 8.89 -17.09 22.15
C ARG A 188 7.80 -17.55 23.13
N ALA A 189 7.37 -18.81 22.99
CA ALA A 189 6.36 -19.39 23.87
C ALA A 189 6.81 -19.42 25.33
N LYS A 190 8.11 -19.68 25.59
CA LYS A 190 8.73 -19.60 26.91
C LYS A 190 9.66 -18.40 26.99
N SER A 191 9.54 -17.63 28.03
CA SER A 191 10.35 -16.43 28.27
C SER A 191 10.52 -16.21 29.78
N ASP A 192 11.76 -16.35 30.27
CA ASP A 192 12.10 -16.14 31.67
C ASP A 192 11.74 -14.72 32.13
N ILE A 193 11.87 -13.74 31.23
CA ILE A 193 11.49 -12.35 31.50
C ILE A 193 9.99 -12.25 31.73
N ARG A 194 9.16 -12.89 30.88
CA ARG A 194 7.71 -12.87 31.02
C ARG A 194 7.28 -13.57 32.33
N GLU A 195 7.85 -14.73 32.64
CA GLU A 195 7.59 -15.45 33.87
C GLU A 195 7.97 -14.60 35.10
N GLY A 196 9.12 -13.93 35.05
CA GLY A 196 9.55 -13.02 36.13
C GLY A 196 8.65 -11.81 36.31
N ILE A 197 8.22 -11.18 35.19
CA ILE A 197 7.27 -10.05 35.21
C ILE A 197 5.92 -10.50 35.76
N SER A 198 5.41 -11.67 35.34
CA SER A 198 4.15 -12.22 35.86
C SER A 198 4.19 -12.39 37.36
N ALA A 199 5.24 -13.02 37.91
CA ALA A 199 5.38 -13.25 39.34
C ALA A 199 5.38 -11.93 40.12
N VAL A 200 6.14 -10.92 39.67
CA VAL A 200 6.17 -9.59 40.31
C VAL A 200 4.84 -8.87 40.22
N TYR A 201 4.16 -8.96 39.07
CA TYR A 201 2.86 -8.33 38.86
C TYR A 201 1.80 -8.93 39.80
N GLU A 202 1.73 -10.27 39.89
CA GLU A 202 0.83 -10.97 40.80
C GLU A 202 1.08 -10.64 42.24
N GLU A 203 2.37 -10.55 42.66
CA GLU A 203 2.74 -10.15 44.02
C GLU A 203 2.26 -8.72 44.36
N LEU A 204 2.38 -7.78 43.41
CA LEU A 204 2.04 -6.38 43.65
C LEU A 204 0.55 -6.06 43.52
N PHE A 205 -0.11 -6.67 42.56
CA PHE A 205 -1.49 -6.32 42.19
C PHE A 205 -2.51 -7.39 42.56
N HIS A 206 -2.09 -8.60 42.91
CA HIS A 206 -2.94 -9.75 43.22
C HIS A 206 -3.86 -10.15 42.05
N GLU A 207 -3.42 -9.92 40.82
CA GLU A 207 -4.10 -10.22 39.57
C GLU A 207 -3.12 -10.86 38.58
N GLU A 208 -3.59 -11.75 37.72
CA GLU A 208 -2.78 -12.28 36.63
C GLU A 208 -2.57 -11.23 35.52
N PRO A 209 -1.33 -10.99 35.03
CA PRO A 209 -1.09 -10.06 33.95
C PRO A 209 -1.62 -10.59 32.62
N VAL A 210 -2.20 -9.72 31.82
CA VAL A 210 -2.61 -10.02 30.45
C VAL A 210 -1.48 -9.60 29.51
N PHE A 211 -1.01 -10.53 28.68
CA PHE A 211 -0.03 -10.27 27.64
C PHE A 211 -0.71 -10.17 26.29
N GLU A 212 -0.52 -9.05 25.64
CA GLU A 212 -0.98 -8.84 24.27
C GLU A 212 0.20 -8.76 23.30
N ALA A 213 0.05 -9.34 22.13
CA ALA A 213 0.97 -9.15 21.04
C ALA A 213 0.36 -8.20 20.02
N ILE A 214 1.14 -7.24 19.57
CA ILE A 214 0.77 -6.29 18.51
C ILE A 214 1.65 -6.51 17.29
N HIS A 215 1.12 -6.19 16.13
CA HIS A 215 1.91 -6.16 14.91
C HIS A 215 2.85 -4.95 14.95
N ALA A 216 4.15 -5.20 14.96
CA ALA A 216 5.20 -4.18 15.04
C ALA A 216 5.68 -3.75 13.65
#